data_a2b4b93a1fcf54a176f53633053fcc5a
#
_entry.id   a2b4b93a1fcf54a176f53633053fcc5a
#
_cell.length_a   1.000
_cell.length_b   1.000
_cell.length_c   1.000
_cell.angle_alpha   90.00
_cell.angle_beta   90.00
_cell.angle_gamma   90.00
#
_symmetry.space_group_name_H-M   'P 1'
#
loop_
_entity.id
_entity.type
_entity.pdbx_description
1 polymer ?
#
loop_
_entity_poly.entity_id
_entity_poly.type
_entity_poly.pdbx_seq_one_letter_code
_entity_poly.pdbx_strand_id
1 'polypeptide(L)' 'MPEKDVTTYKWKQGVYSLEDMIILVKYNNLTPDEFFEITRLDYAAAAQKYE' A
#
# COMPACT_ATOMS: atom_id res chain seq x y z
N MET A 1 -0.02 10.47 14.48
CA MET A 1 1.00 9.80 13.67
C MET A 1 0.66 9.95 12.19
N PRO A 2 1.68 10.12 11.32
CA PRO A 2 1.41 10.12 9.89
C PRO A 2 0.79 8.80 9.44
N GLU A 3 -0.15 8.89 8.52
CA GLU A 3 -0.84 7.73 7.94
C GLU A 3 0.16 6.72 7.38
N LYS A 4 1.20 7.22 6.74
CA LYS A 4 2.24 6.39 6.15
C LYS A 4 2.94 5.50 7.18
N ASP A 5 3.23 6.05 8.36
CA ASP A 5 3.93 5.29 9.41
C ASP A 5 3.07 4.15 9.94
N VAL A 6 1.78 4.42 10.15
CA VAL A 6 0.83 3.40 10.60
C VAL A 6 0.68 2.31 9.54
N THR A 7 0.55 2.70 8.28
CA THR A 7 0.40 1.76 7.18
C THR A 7 1.65 0.90 7.02
N THR A 8 2.83 1.51 7.14
CA THR A 8 4.10 0.78 7.06
C THR A 8 4.21 -0.26 8.16
N TYR A 9 3.85 0.12 9.37
CA TYR A 9 3.87 -0.80 10.51
C TYR A 9 2.95 -1.98 10.27
N LYS A 10 1.71 -1.72 9.85
CA LYS A 10 0.72 -2.78 9.61
C LYS A 10 1.14 -3.71 8.48
N TRP A 11 1.76 -3.15 7.44
CA TRP A 11 2.30 -3.97 6.35
C TRP A 11 3.37 -4.93 6.85
N LYS A 12 4.31 -4.42 7.65
CA LYS A 12 5.41 -5.23 8.18
C LYS A 12 4.94 -6.30 9.15
N GLN A 13 3.87 -6.02 9.89
CA GLN A 13 3.30 -6.98 10.84
C GLN A 13 2.39 -8.02 10.16
N GLY A 14 2.14 -7.89 8.88
CA GLY A 14 1.26 -8.80 8.17
C GLY A 14 -0.23 -8.52 8.37
N VAL A 15 -0.57 -7.38 8.95
CA VAL A 15 -1.96 -6.97 9.14
C VAL A 15 -2.60 -6.59 7.81
N TYR A 16 -1.85 -5.88 6.96
CA TYR A 16 -2.30 -5.51 5.62
C TYR A 16 -1.68 -6.44 4.58
N SER A 17 -2.51 -7.03 3.73
CA SER A 17 -2.06 -7.79 2.57
C SER A 17 -1.75 -6.83 1.43
N LEU A 18 -1.20 -7.35 0.33
CA LEU A 18 -0.96 -6.54 -0.86
C LEU A 18 -2.27 -5.95 -1.39
N GLU A 19 -3.34 -6.72 -1.37
CA GLU A 19 -4.65 -6.26 -1.79
C GLU A 19 -5.12 -5.09 -0.94
N ASP A 20 -4.92 -5.15 0.37
CA ASP A 20 -5.28 -4.06 1.27
C ASP A 20 -4.50 -2.79 0.94
N MET A 21 -3.21 -2.93 0.62
CA MET A 21 -2.38 -1.79 0.24
C MET A 21 -2.87 -1.14 -1.05
N ILE A 22 -3.30 -1.95 -2.02
CA ILE A 22 -3.85 -1.45 -3.28
C ILE A 22 -5.15 -0.67 -3.02
N ILE A 23 -6.01 -1.18 -2.15
CA ILE A 23 -7.26 -0.51 -1.80
C ILE A 23 -6.98 0.84 -1.15
N LEU A 24 -5.98 0.94 -0.30
CA LEU A 24 -5.61 2.21 0.33
C LEU A 24 -5.25 3.26 -0.71
N VAL A 25 -4.54 2.87 -1.77
CA VAL A 25 -4.20 3.81 -2.84
C VAL A 25 -5.46 4.21 -3.63
N LYS A 26 -6.35 3.26 -3.89
CA LYS A 26 -7.60 3.53 -4.61
C LYS A 26 -8.47 4.57 -3.91
N TYR A 27 -8.47 4.56 -2.59
CA TYR A 27 -9.29 5.50 -1.81
C TYR A 27 -8.52 6.74 -1.38
N ASN A 28 -7.35 6.97 -1.98
CA ASN A 28 -6.52 8.15 -1.72
C ASN A 28 -6.02 8.27 -0.28
N ASN A 29 -5.98 7.15 0.44
CA ASN A 29 -5.37 7.10 1.77
C ASN A 29 -3.87 6.91 1.69
N LEU A 30 -3.37 6.55 0.51
CA LEU A 30 -1.95 6.31 0.26
C LEU A 30 -1.66 6.73 -1.17
N THR A 31 -0.51 7.33 -1.43
CA THR A 31 -0.11 7.65 -2.80
C THR A 31 0.63 6.49 -3.43
N PRO A 32 0.66 6.41 -4.79
CA PRO A 32 1.46 5.37 -5.46
C PRO A 32 2.93 5.42 -5.07
N ASP A 33 3.48 6.62 -4.84
CA ASP A 33 4.86 6.77 -4.40
C ASP A 33 5.07 6.15 -3.02
N GLU A 34 4.16 6.41 -2.10
CA GLU A 34 4.20 5.83 -0.76
C GLU A 34 4.04 4.31 -0.82
N PHE A 35 3.17 3.82 -1.69
CA PHE A 35 3.00 2.39 -1.91
C PHE A 35 4.33 1.75 -2.29
N PHE A 36 5.04 2.36 -3.24
CA PHE A 36 6.35 1.86 -3.65
C PHE A 36 7.37 1.89 -2.51
N GLU A 37 7.39 2.98 -1.74
CA GLU A 37 8.32 3.09 -0.61
C GLU A 37 8.12 1.99 0.42
N ILE A 38 6.86 1.62 0.65
CA ILE A 38 6.51 0.65 1.68
C ILE A 38 6.69 -0.79 1.20
N THR A 39 6.14 -1.09 0.01
CA THR A 39 6.11 -2.46 -0.50
C THR A 39 7.24 -2.78 -1.46
N ARG A 40 7.89 -1.77 -2.02
CA ARG A 40 8.91 -1.87 -3.07
C ARG A 40 8.34 -2.43 -4.38
N LEU A 41 7.02 -2.38 -4.53
CA LEU A 41 6.34 -2.83 -5.74
C LEU A 41 5.72 -1.62 -6.44
N ASP A 42 5.73 -1.66 -7.79
CA ASP A 42 5.08 -0.63 -8.58
C ASP A 42 3.56 -0.79 -8.46
N TYR A 43 2.86 0.29 -8.08
CA TYR A 43 1.42 0.22 -7.88
C TYR A 43 0.68 -0.21 -9.14
N ALA A 44 1.05 0.38 -10.29
CA ALA A 44 0.35 0.07 -11.54
C ALA A 44 0.45 -1.42 -11.88
N ALA A 45 1.64 -2.01 -11.72
CA ALA A 45 1.84 -3.42 -11.98
C ALA A 45 1.12 -4.29 -10.96
N ALA A 46 1.16 -3.91 -9.69
CA ALA A 46 0.49 -4.68 -8.64
C ALA A 46 -1.02 -4.65 -8.80
N ALA A 47 -1.58 -3.48 -9.11
CA ALA A 47 -3.02 -3.32 -9.26
C ALA A 47 -3.58 -4.14 -10.41
N GLN A 48 -2.82 -4.33 -11.49
CA GLN A 48 -3.26 -5.14 -12.62
C GLN A 48 -3.58 -6.58 -12.24
N LYS A 49 -2.88 -7.10 -11.25
CA LYS A 49 -3.09 -8.49 -10.82
C LYS A 49 -4.39 -8.67 -10.03
N TYR A 50 -4.91 -7.59 -9.45
CA TYR A 50 -6.06 -7.65 -8.55
C TYR A 50 -7.28 -6.93 -9.09
N GLU A 51 -7.22 -6.46 -10.31
CA GLU A 51 -8.38 -5.87 -10.99
C GLU A 51 -8.97 -6.84 -12.08
#